data_31e9c173e4029b22b9637a27d41582fa
#
_entry.id   31e9c173e4029b22b9637a27d41582fa
#
_cell.length_a   1.000
_cell.length_b   1.000
_cell.length_c   1.000
_cell.angle_alpha   90.00
_cell.angle_beta   90.00
_cell.angle_gamma   90.00
#
_symmetry.space_group_name_H-M   'P 1'
#
loop_
_entity.id
_entity.type
_entity.pdbx_description
1 polymer ?
#
loop_
_entity_poly.entity_id
_entity_poly.type
_entity_poly.pdbx_seq_one_letter_code
_entity_poly.pdbx_strand_id
1 'polypeptide(L)'
;MYYIVANPHAERGGTMFLLPTLTAHLENAGISYDTYITTGQGDAYKETLNFCQKARSPQGVIGIGGDGTLQEVAAGMVAAFPSADKIPIPLGILPSSTGSDFSSSLEGGKHVAMFNKNVDERCRNLFESLVNKKFREVDIGTANGMAFLNIAHIGLDVQITKNATELKEKYDQKSYLAATYKSISRHKNFELTLETFNEGQHEKTNDKYVLLAVANGQYYGGGMHICPSAKIDDGKLTLCSVRAMNRLKLMMLFPFVLMEKHHLIKDMSFKDCESVKIALPRDIDIMSLDGNIYPCEGEIEFKILHKALNIFV
;
A
#
# COMPACT_ATOMS: atom_id res chain seq x y z
N MET A 1 -0.43 26.62 3.25
CA MET A 1 -1.65 26.04 2.67
C MET A 1 -1.47 24.53 2.58
N TYR A 2 -2.47 23.74 3.02
CA TYR A 2 -2.54 22.31 2.81
C TYR A 2 -3.34 21.96 1.56
N TYR A 3 -3.06 20.80 0.94
CA TYR A 3 -3.83 20.29 -0.17
C TYR A 3 -4.47 18.96 0.21
N ILE A 4 -5.79 18.88 0.15
CA ILE A 4 -6.55 17.70 0.56
C ILE A 4 -7.01 16.97 -0.69
N VAL A 5 -6.62 15.70 -0.82
CA VAL A 5 -7.08 14.80 -1.88
C VAL A 5 -7.99 13.75 -1.26
N ALA A 6 -9.26 13.78 -1.60
CA ALA A 6 -10.29 12.96 -0.95
C ALA A 6 -11.02 12.05 -1.96
N ASN A 7 -11.11 10.75 -1.63
CA ASN A 7 -11.85 9.78 -2.42
C ASN A 7 -13.26 9.56 -1.82
N PRO A 8 -14.33 10.05 -2.46
CA PRO A 8 -15.69 9.96 -1.92
C PRO A 8 -16.24 8.52 -1.93
N HIS A 9 -15.68 7.65 -2.75
CA HIS A 9 -16.13 6.26 -2.91
C HIS A 9 -15.42 5.28 -1.95
N ALA A 10 -14.43 5.76 -1.18
CA ALA A 10 -13.79 4.93 -0.19
C ALA A 10 -14.80 4.53 0.88
N GLU A 11 -14.95 3.21 1.03
CA GLU A 11 -15.74 2.55 2.07
C GLU A 11 -17.12 3.14 2.39
N ARG A 12 -18.05 3.00 1.45
CA ARG A 12 -19.47 3.38 1.61
C ARG A 12 -19.67 4.84 2.07
N GLY A 13 -18.72 5.72 1.73
CA GLY A 13 -18.84 7.14 2.02
C GLY A 13 -18.22 7.60 3.35
N GLY A 14 -17.34 6.84 3.97
CA GLY A 14 -16.62 7.27 5.19
C GLY A 14 -15.88 8.61 5.01
N THR A 15 -15.35 8.87 3.83
CA THR A 15 -14.73 10.16 3.45
C THR A 15 -15.71 11.33 3.59
N MET A 16 -17.02 11.12 3.36
CA MET A 16 -18.05 12.16 3.46
C MET A 16 -18.23 12.72 4.88
N PHE A 17 -17.83 11.97 5.89
CA PHE A 17 -17.82 12.45 7.28
C PHE A 17 -16.45 13.01 7.69
N LEU A 18 -15.35 12.41 7.20
CA LEU A 18 -13.99 12.80 7.56
C LEU A 18 -13.61 14.17 6.97
N LEU A 19 -13.94 14.42 5.71
CA LEU A 19 -13.57 15.66 5.04
C LEU A 19 -14.19 16.89 5.70
N PRO A 20 -15.51 17.00 5.90
CA PRO A 20 -16.10 18.19 6.53
C PRO A 20 -15.64 18.36 8.00
N THR A 21 -15.40 17.28 8.72
CA THR A 21 -14.89 17.36 10.10
C THR A 21 -13.47 17.92 10.14
N LEU A 22 -12.56 17.43 9.27
CA LEU A 22 -11.20 17.95 9.18
C LEU A 22 -11.18 19.41 8.75
N THR A 23 -11.94 19.76 7.71
CA THR A 23 -11.98 21.15 7.22
C THR A 23 -12.52 22.12 8.25
N ALA A 24 -13.50 21.72 9.07
CA ALA A 24 -13.99 22.55 10.18
C ALA A 24 -12.88 22.83 11.23
N HIS A 25 -12.02 21.86 11.55
CA HIS A 25 -10.87 22.08 12.44
C HIS A 25 -9.88 23.07 11.81
N LEU A 26 -9.58 22.95 10.51
CA LEU A 26 -8.67 23.86 9.79
C LEU A 26 -9.23 25.28 9.72
N GLU A 27 -10.51 25.45 9.39
CA GLU A 27 -11.19 26.74 9.31
C GLU A 27 -11.22 27.46 10.66
N ASN A 28 -11.57 26.74 11.73
CA ASN A 28 -11.59 27.30 13.10
C ASN A 28 -10.21 27.78 13.55
N ALA A 29 -9.13 27.19 13.02
CA ALA A 29 -7.76 27.58 13.29
C ALA A 29 -7.20 28.63 12.31
N GLY A 30 -7.96 29.06 11.31
CA GLY A 30 -7.51 29.98 10.26
C GLY A 30 -6.44 29.39 9.33
N ILE A 31 -6.38 28.06 9.21
CA ILE A 31 -5.41 27.36 8.36
C ILE A 31 -5.99 27.23 6.95
N SER A 32 -5.27 27.77 5.96
CA SER A 32 -5.70 27.71 4.57
C SER A 32 -5.47 26.30 3.97
N TYR A 33 -6.45 25.83 3.22
CA TYR A 33 -6.40 24.57 2.48
C TYR A 33 -7.10 24.72 1.13
N ASP A 34 -6.82 23.75 0.24
CA ASP A 34 -7.58 23.51 -1.00
C ASP A 34 -7.93 22.02 -1.07
N THR A 35 -9.01 21.68 -1.78
CA THR A 35 -9.55 20.31 -1.77
C THR A 35 -9.83 19.83 -3.18
N TYR A 36 -9.38 18.62 -3.49
CA TYR A 36 -9.73 17.88 -4.69
C TYR A 36 -10.50 16.61 -4.34
N ILE A 37 -11.63 16.41 -5.00
CA ILE A 37 -12.45 15.19 -4.87
C ILE A 37 -12.16 14.29 -6.07
N THR A 38 -11.65 13.09 -5.83
CA THR A 38 -11.31 12.16 -6.90
C THR A 38 -12.56 11.59 -7.57
N THR A 39 -12.47 11.31 -8.86
CA THR A 39 -13.56 10.74 -9.67
C THR A 39 -13.29 9.30 -10.10
N GLY A 40 -12.05 8.84 -9.99
CA GLY A 40 -11.66 7.48 -10.38
C GLY A 40 -10.19 7.16 -10.08
N GLN A 41 -9.78 5.96 -10.44
CA GLN A 41 -8.41 5.51 -10.29
C GLN A 41 -7.45 6.37 -11.14
N GLY A 42 -6.31 6.71 -10.57
CA GLY A 42 -5.27 7.56 -11.17
C GLY A 42 -5.47 9.05 -10.97
N ASP A 43 -6.65 9.50 -10.50
CA ASP A 43 -6.92 10.93 -10.28
C ASP A 43 -6.09 11.48 -9.13
N ALA A 44 -6.04 10.76 -8.00
CA ALA A 44 -5.26 11.19 -6.84
C ALA A 44 -3.77 11.34 -7.19
N TYR A 45 -3.23 10.43 -8.00
CA TYR A 45 -1.87 10.53 -8.51
C TYR A 45 -1.64 11.81 -9.32
N LYS A 46 -2.46 12.02 -10.36
CA LYS A 46 -2.33 13.16 -11.29
C LYS A 46 -2.44 14.50 -10.57
N GLU A 47 -3.44 14.64 -9.71
CA GLU A 47 -3.71 15.89 -9.02
C GLU A 47 -2.63 16.18 -7.97
N THR A 48 -2.16 15.17 -7.24
CA THR A 48 -1.04 15.35 -6.30
C THR A 48 0.24 15.74 -7.03
N LEU A 49 0.57 15.08 -8.15
CA LEU A 49 1.72 15.43 -8.97
C LEU A 49 1.64 16.90 -9.45
N ASN A 50 0.50 17.29 -10.02
CA ASN A 50 0.25 18.66 -10.48
C ASN A 50 0.41 19.70 -9.37
N PHE A 51 -0.17 19.42 -8.20
CA PHE A 51 -0.08 20.30 -7.05
C PHE A 51 1.37 20.44 -6.59
N CYS A 52 2.08 19.34 -6.35
CA CYS A 52 3.46 19.35 -5.86
C CYS A 52 4.44 20.07 -6.80
N GLN A 53 4.20 19.99 -8.12
CA GLN A 53 5.02 20.71 -9.12
C GLN A 53 4.76 22.21 -9.19
N LYS A 54 3.54 22.66 -8.89
CA LYS A 54 3.12 24.06 -9.07
C LYS A 54 3.09 24.86 -7.77
N ALA A 55 2.91 24.20 -6.64
CA ALA A 55 2.73 24.88 -5.36
C ALA A 55 4.00 25.53 -4.87
N ARG A 56 3.88 26.79 -4.44
CA ARG A 56 4.97 27.53 -3.79
C ARG A 56 4.87 27.33 -2.27
N SER A 57 5.83 26.58 -1.69
CA SER A 57 5.92 26.35 -0.24
C SER A 57 4.66 25.73 0.39
N PRO A 58 4.16 24.59 -0.11
CA PRO A 58 3.02 23.91 0.51
C PRO A 58 3.40 23.39 1.90
N GLN A 59 2.44 23.41 2.83
CA GLN A 59 2.63 22.93 4.20
C GLN A 59 2.50 21.41 4.30
N GLY A 60 1.75 20.78 3.39
CA GLY A 60 1.54 19.36 3.32
C GLY A 60 0.47 18.96 2.31
N VAL A 61 0.47 17.70 1.96
CA VAL A 61 -0.64 17.03 1.26
C VAL A 61 -1.38 16.16 2.27
N ILE A 62 -2.70 16.08 2.19
CA ILE A 62 -3.52 15.22 3.04
C ILE A 62 -4.33 14.29 2.16
N GLY A 63 -4.12 12.98 2.31
CA GLY A 63 -4.89 11.95 1.63
C GLY A 63 -6.04 11.45 2.51
N ILE A 64 -7.28 11.50 2.02
CA ILE A 64 -8.46 10.95 2.67
C ILE A 64 -9.03 9.85 1.78
N GLY A 65 -8.86 8.59 2.17
CA GLY A 65 -9.28 7.45 1.35
C GLY A 65 -8.82 6.11 1.89
N GLY A 66 -8.93 5.06 1.08
CA GLY A 66 -8.34 3.74 1.34
C GLY A 66 -6.86 3.68 0.95
N ASP A 67 -6.22 2.53 1.23
CA ASP A 67 -4.79 2.32 0.95
C ASP A 67 -4.42 2.64 -0.51
N GLY A 68 -5.27 2.26 -1.48
CA GLY A 68 -5.04 2.60 -2.89
C GLY A 68 -5.06 4.11 -3.19
N THR A 69 -5.91 4.90 -2.51
CA THR A 69 -5.91 6.37 -2.66
C THR A 69 -4.64 6.97 -2.04
N LEU A 70 -4.25 6.48 -0.86
CA LEU A 70 -3.03 6.94 -0.18
C LEU A 70 -1.78 6.60 -1.00
N GLN A 71 -1.77 5.43 -1.64
CA GLN A 71 -0.71 5.03 -2.58
C GLN A 71 -0.62 5.98 -3.77
N GLU A 72 -1.73 6.32 -4.41
CA GLU A 72 -1.74 7.27 -5.53
C GLU A 72 -1.24 8.66 -5.11
N VAL A 73 -1.63 9.14 -3.94
CA VAL A 73 -1.12 10.41 -3.38
C VAL A 73 0.39 10.34 -3.18
N ALA A 74 0.88 9.32 -2.49
CA ALA A 74 2.33 9.14 -2.28
C ALA A 74 3.10 9.00 -3.59
N ALA A 75 2.56 8.25 -4.56
CA ALA A 75 3.17 8.10 -5.88
C ALA A 75 3.25 9.43 -6.65
N GLY A 76 2.21 10.26 -6.58
CA GLY A 76 2.21 11.61 -7.15
C GLY A 76 3.27 12.51 -6.51
N MET A 77 3.44 12.41 -5.18
CA MET A 77 4.48 13.15 -4.45
C MET A 77 5.89 12.70 -4.87
N VAL A 78 6.15 11.39 -4.95
CA VAL A 78 7.45 10.84 -5.39
C VAL A 78 7.75 11.27 -6.82
N ALA A 79 6.79 11.17 -7.72
CA ALA A 79 6.95 11.56 -9.12
C ALA A 79 7.21 13.05 -9.33
N ALA A 80 6.75 13.90 -8.40
CA ALA A 80 7.03 15.34 -8.43
C ALA A 80 8.49 15.69 -8.09
N PHE A 81 9.19 14.81 -7.36
CA PHE A 81 10.55 15.02 -6.86
C PHE A 81 11.48 13.84 -7.19
N PRO A 82 11.67 13.48 -8.48
CA PRO A 82 12.34 12.23 -8.89
C PRO A 82 13.82 12.15 -8.52
N SER A 83 14.45 13.30 -8.23
CA SER A 83 15.88 13.38 -7.86
C SER A 83 16.09 13.73 -6.38
N ALA A 84 15.03 13.77 -5.58
CA ALA A 84 15.14 14.13 -4.17
C ALA A 84 15.33 12.87 -3.31
N ASP A 85 16.36 12.86 -2.48
CA ASP A 85 16.55 11.80 -1.47
C ASP A 85 15.40 11.81 -0.44
N LYS A 86 14.81 12.99 -0.20
CA LYS A 86 13.68 13.18 0.71
C LYS A 86 12.66 14.14 0.10
N ILE A 87 11.39 13.72 0.10
CA ILE A 87 10.27 14.54 -0.38
C ILE A 87 10.09 15.74 0.56
N PRO A 88 10.14 16.99 0.04
CA PRO A 88 10.15 18.19 0.88
C PRO A 88 8.78 18.51 1.50
N ILE A 89 7.72 17.85 1.03
CA ILE A 89 6.34 18.08 1.43
C ILE A 89 5.88 16.89 2.29
N PRO A 90 5.41 17.10 3.52
CA PRO A 90 4.89 16.00 4.35
C PRO A 90 3.50 15.54 3.92
N LEU A 91 3.18 14.29 4.22
CA LEU A 91 1.89 13.67 3.95
C LEU A 91 1.09 13.50 5.25
N GLY A 92 -0.14 14.00 5.27
CA GLY A 92 -1.16 13.63 6.24
C GLY A 92 -2.00 12.48 5.70
N ILE A 93 -2.30 11.49 6.52
CA ILE A 93 -3.18 10.39 6.12
C ILE A 93 -4.42 10.35 7.02
N LEU A 94 -5.57 10.22 6.38
CA LEU A 94 -6.85 10.04 7.07
C LEU A 94 -7.59 8.85 6.43
N PRO A 95 -7.25 7.63 6.86
CA PRO A 95 -7.78 6.43 6.24
C PRO A 95 -9.29 6.36 6.40
N SER A 96 -10.01 6.03 5.34
CA SER A 96 -11.46 5.87 5.35
C SER A 96 -11.90 4.45 5.02
N SER A 97 -10.96 3.49 4.97
CA SER A 97 -11.23 2.08 4.64
C SER A 97 -11.09 1.13 5.85
N THR A 98 -11.76 -0.02 5.79
CA THR A 98 -11.66 -1.09 6.81
C THR A 98 -10.26 -1.69 6.87
N GLY A 99 -9.52 -1.67 5.76
CA GLY A 99 -8.18 -2.22 5.67
C GLY A 99 -7.19 -1.39 6.47
N SER A 100 -7.03 -0.14 6.08
CA SER A 100 -6.08 0.81 6.71
C SER A 100 -4.72 0.16 7.01
N ASP A 101 -4.24 -0.64 6.05
CA ASP A 101 -3.10 -1.55 6.23
C ASP A 101 -1.80 -0.76 6.49
N PHE A 102 -1.59 0.34 5.77
CA PHE A 102 -0.44 1.20 6.00
C PHE A 102 -0.51 1.93 7.36
N SER A 103 -1.69 2.38 7.77
CA SER A 103 -1.86 3.02 9.09
C SER A 103 -1.58 2.04 10.21
N SER A 104 -1.94 0.75 10.04
CA SER A 104 -1.61 -0.29 11.02
C SER A 104 -0.10 -0.50 11.12
N SER A 105 0.63 -0.45 10.01
CA SER A 105 2.10 -0.49 9.99
C SER A 105 2.71 0.75 10.65
N LEU A 106 2.11 1.92 10.45
CA LEU A 106 2.54 3.20 11.02
C LEU A 106 2.34 3.25 12.55
N GLU A 107 1.27 2.68 13.09
CA GLU A 107 0.97 2.65 14.53
C GLU A 107 1.70 1.53 15.30
N GLY A 108 2.77 0.97 14.77
CA GLY A 108 3.63 -0.02 15.45
C GLY A 108 3.17 -1.45 15.29
N GLY A 109 2.51 -1.78 14.20
CA GLY A 109 2.16 -3.15 13.84
C GLY A 109 0.96 -3.73 14.61
N LYS A 110 0.14 -2.90 15.21
CA LYS A 110 -1.17 -3.31 15.72
C LYS A 110 -2.22 -3.01 14.67
N HIS A 111 -2.91 -4.04 14.18
CA HIS A 111 -4.04 -3.82 13.30
C HIS A 111 -5.09 -2.98 14.03
N VAL A 112 -5.15 -1.71 13.66
CA VAL A 112 -6.13 -0.78 14.22
C VAL A 112 -7.35 -0.81 13.32
N ALA A 113 -8.41 -1.43 13.79
CA ALA A 113 -9.71 -1.28 13.15
C ALA A 113 -10.14 0.18 13.27
N MET A 114 -9.78 0.99 12.27
CA MET A 114 -10.03 2.44 12.23
C MET A 114 -11.51 2.80 12.35
N PHE A 115 -12.41 1.84 12.03
CA PHE A 115 -13.87 2.03 12.22
C PHE A 115 -14.32 2.24 13.65
N ASN A 116 -13.56 1.75 14.62
CA ASN A 116 -13.92 1.89 16.04
C ASN A 116 -13.49 3.23 16.65
N LYS A 117 -12.70 4.04 15.92
CA LYS A 117 -12.31 5.38 16.39
C LYS A 117 -13.34 6.40 15.92
N ASN A 118 -13.76 7.28 16.82
CA ASN A 118 -14.66 8.41 16.52
C ASN A 118 -14.04 9.26 15.38
N VAL A 119 -14.86 9.65 14.40
CA VAL A 119 -14.46 10.50 13.26
C VAL A 119 -13.80 11.79 13.75
N ASP A 120 -14.39 12.47 14.75
CA ASP A 120 -13.85 13.71 15.32
C ASP A 120 -12.47 13.49 15.96
N GLU A 121 -12.30 12.41 16.72
CA GLU A 121 -11.01 12.06 17.35
C GLU A 121 -9.90 11.86 16.29
N ARG A 122 -10.20 11.17 15.20
CA ARG A 122 -9.25 10.94 14.12
C ARG A 122 -8.85 12.24 13.40
N CYS A 123 -9.83 13.07 13.09
CA CYS A 123 -9.60 14.37 12.47
C CYS A 123 -8.81 15.30 13.40
N ARG A 124 -9.13 15.30 14.71
CA ARG A 124 -8.43 16.07 15.72
C ARG A 124 -6.98 15.62 15.88
N ASN A 125 -6.70 14.30 15.94
CA ASN A 125 -5.33 13.80 16.05
C ASN A 125 -4.48 14.22 14.85
N LEU A 126 -5.01 14.10 13.62
CA LEU A 126 -4.32 14.60 12.44
C LEU A 126 -4.12 16.12 12.54
N PHE A 127 -5.17 16.88 12.86
CA PHE A 127 -5.11 18.33 13.01
C PHE A 127 -4.04 18.75 14.03
N GLU A 128 -3.96 18.13 15.21
CA GLU A 128 -2.93 18.39 16.20
C GLU A 128 -1.53 18.12 15.68
N SER A 129 -1.36 17.06 14.89
CA SER A 129 -0.08 16.75 14.24
C SER A 129 0.30 17.77 13.19
N LEU A 130 -0.66 18.30 12.40
CA LEU A 130 -0.45 19.37 11.43
C LEU A 130 0.01 20.66 12.12
N VAL A 131 -0.67 21.06 13.19
CA VAL A 131 -0.37 22.28 13.94
C VAL A 131 0.99 22.20 14.64
N ASN A 132 1.26 21.08 15.29
CA ASN A 132 2.50 20.86 16.04
C ASN A 132 3.67 20.41 15.15
N LYS A 133 3.46 20.23 13.84
CA LYS A 133 4.45 19.74 12.86
C LYS A 133 5.13 18.46 13.36
N LYS A 134 4.33 17.53 13.86
CA LYS A 134 4.81 16.26 14.39
C LYS A 134 4.85 15.23 13.26
N PHE A 135 6.04 14.69 12.97
CA PHE A 135 6.27 13.78 11.85
C PHE A 135 6.92 12.48 12.29
N ARG A 136 6.66 11.43 11.53
CA ARG A 136 7.46 10.22 11.48
C ARG A 136 8.07 10.09 10.07
N GLU A 137 9.36 9.82 9.99
CA GLU A 137 10.04 9.49 8.74
C GLU A 137 9.73 8.05 8.38
N VAL A 138 9.35 7.82 7.12
CA VAL A 138 9.05 6.49 6.61
C VAL A 138 9.73 6.24 5.28
N ASP A 139 10.01 4.98 5.04
CA ASP A 139 10.49 4.47 3.77
C ASP A 139 9.36 4.41 2.75
N ILE A 140 9.70 4.45 1.47
CA ILE A 140 8.77 4.24 0.37
C ILE A 140 9.33 3.17 -0.55
N GLY A 141 8.54 2.13 -0.82
CA GLY A 141 8.86 1.18 -1.87
C GLY A 141 8.53 1.75 -3.25
N THR A 142 9.31 1.36 -4.26
CA THR A 142 9.00 1.68 -5.65
C THR A 142 9.07 0.43 -6.53
N ALA A 143 8.20 0.36 -7.53
CA ALA A 143 8.21 -0.65 -8.60
C ALA A 143 8.38 0.09 -9.94
N ASN A 144 9.54 -0.03 -10.59
CA ASN A 144 9.90 0.76 -11.78
C ASN A 144 9.61 2.27 -11.61
N GLY A 145 9.90 2.82 -10.42
CA GLY A 145 9.68 4.23 -10.07
C GLY A 145 8.25 4.57 -9.60
N MET A 146 7.26 3.71 -9.75
CA MET A 146 5.93 3.91 -9.17
C MET A 146 5.95 3.56 -7.68
N ALA A 147 5.63 4.52 -6.84
CA ALA A 147 5.70 4.34 -5.39
C ALA A 147 4.56 3.48 -4.83
N PHE A 148 4.86 2.74 -3.75
CA PHE A 148 3.91 2.10 -2.87
C PHE A 148 4.32 2.30 -1.41
N LEU A 149 3.34 2.38 -0.53
CA LEU A 149 3.56 2.64 0.90
C LEU A 149 3.72 1.34 1.69
N ASN A 150 2.98 0.31 1.32
CA ASN A 150 2.83 -0.89 2.12
C ASN A 150 3.35 -2.14 1.40
N ILE A 151 2.67 -2.64 0.37
CA ILE A 151 3.04 -3.90 -0.30
C ILE A 151 2.78 -3.86 -1.80
N ALA A 152 3.76 -4.35 -2.57
CA ALA A 152 3.61 -4.71 -3.98
C ALA A 152 3.47 -6.23 -4.13
N HIS A 153 2.58 -6.73 -4.99
CA HIS A 153 2.41 -8.17 -5.20
C HIS A 153 2.24 -8.57 -6.66
N ILE A 154 2.65 -9.83 -6.94
CA ILE A 154 2.60 -10.47 -8.26
C ILE A 154 2.07 -11.91 -8.09
N GLY A 155 1.24 -12.37 -9.01
CA GLY A 155 0.73 -13.73 -9.06
C GLY A 155 -0.66 -13.91 -8.48
N LEU A 156 -0.86 -14.93 -7.60
CA LEU A 156 -2.18 -15.30 -7.11
C LEU A 156 -2.93 -14.14 -6.42
N ASP A 157 -2.23 -13.35 -5.62
CA ASP A 157 -2.84 -12.26 -4.85
C ASP A 157 -3.45 -11.19 -5.73
N VAL A 158 -2.80 -10.88 -6.87
CA VAL A 158 -3.34 -9.92 -7.84
C VAL A 158 -4.65 -10.44 -8.42
N GLN A 159 -4.74 -11.75 -8.71
CA GLN A 159 -5.96 -12.37 -9.20
C GLN A 159 -7.07 -12.37 -8.13
N ILE A 160 -6.71 -12.56 -6.86
CA ILE A 160 -7.66 -12.46 -5.74
C ILE A 160 -8.17 -11.02 -5.62
N THR A 161 -7.28 -10.04 -5.65
CA THR A 161 -7.63 -8.61 -5.58
C THR A 161 -8.56 -8.22 -6.72
N LYS A 162 -8.25 -8.60 -7.95
CA LYS A 162 -9.09 -8.36 -9.14
C LYS A 162 -10.48 -8.99 -8.98
N ASN A 163 -10.54 -10.27 -8.64
CA ASN A 163 -11.81 -10.95 -8.44
C ASN A 163 -12.61 -10.40 -7.26
N ALA A 164 -11.94 -9.97 -6.18
CA ALA A 164 -12.59 -9.37 -5.02
C ALA A 164 -13.17 -7.98 -5.34
N THR A 165 -12.48 -7.18 -6.14
CA THR A 165 -12.98 -5.87 -6.60
C THR A 165 -14.25 -6.03 -7.45
N GLU A 166 -14.24 -6.97 -8.40
CA GLU A 166 -15.42 -7.30 -9.22
C GLU A 166 -16.62 -7.79 -8.38
N LEU A 167 -16.35 -8.47 -7.25
CA LEU A 167 -17.37 -9.00 -6.36
C LEU A 167 -17.83 -8.00 -5.29
N LYS A 168 -16.98 -7.04 -4.88
CA LYS A 168 -17.35 -5.97 -3.92
C LYS A 168 -18.54 -5.13 -4.39
N GLU A 169 -18.73 -4.98 -5.68
CA GLU A 169 -19.91 -4.32 -6.24
C GLU A 169 -21.21 -5.10 -6.00
N LYS A 170 -21.12 -6.39 -5.67
CA LYS A 170 -22.26 -7.30 -5.59
C LYS A 170 -22.51 -7.95 -4.22
N TYR A 171 -21.50 -8.10 -3.33
CA TYR A 171 -21.62 -8.93 -2.12
C TYR A 171 -20.76 -8.44 -0.94
N ASP A 172 -21.01 -9.01 0.24
CA ASP A 172 -20.42 -8.72 1.55
C ASP A 172 -19.10 -9.53 1.83
N GLN A 173 -18.53 -9.43 3.05
CA GLN A 173 -17.22 -10.03 3.42
C GLN A 173 -17.03 -11.53 3.08
N LYS A 174 -18.11 -12.32 3.02
CA LYS A 174 -18.06 -13.74 2.59
C LYS A 174 -17.57 -13.91 1.16
N SER A 175 -17.70 -12.85 0.36
CA SER A 175 -17.29 -12.79 -1.05
C SER A 175 -15.77 -12.83 -1.21
N TYR A 176 -15.00 -12.24 -0.28
CA TYR A 176 -13.54 -12.29 -0.35
C TYR A 176 -13.02 -13.72 -0.22
N LEU A 177 -13.54 -14.50 0.74
CA LEU A 177 -13.17 -15.91 0.88
C LEU A 177 -13.56 -16.74 -0.35
N ALA A 178 -14.76 -16.51 -0.89
CA ALA A 178 -15.22 -17.18 -2.10
C ALA A 178 -14.35 -16.79 -3.32
N ALA A 179 -13.98 -15.50 -3.46
CA ALA A 179 -13.07 -15.03 -4.50
C ALA A 179 -11.69 -15.68 -4.36
N THR A 180 -11.18 -15.79 -3.14
CA THR A 180 -9.89 -16.42 -2.86
C THR A 180 -9.90 -17.89 -3.27
N TYR A 181 -10.87 -18.69 -2.82
CA TYR A 181 -10.96 -20.11 -3.20
C TYR A 181 -11.18 -20.29 -4.70
N LYS A 182 -11.97 -19.42 -5.34
CA LYS A 182 -12.14 -19.40 -6.80
C LYS A 182 -10.83 -19.12 -7.51
N SER A 183 -10.04 -18.15 -7.03
CA SER A 183 -8.72 -17.81 -7.59
C SER A 183 -7.74 -18.96 -7.42
N ILE A 184 -7.66 -19.56 -6.22
CA ILE A 184 -6.83 -20.73 -5.95
C ILE A 184 -7.19 -21.90 -6.89
N SER A 185 -8.49 -22.16 -7.11
CA SER A 185 -8.94 -23.28 -7.98
C SER A 185 -8.52 -23.13 -9.44
N ARG A 186 -8.27 -21.91 -9.89
CA ARG A 186 -7.86 -21.59 -11.28
C ARG A 186 -6.37 -21.24 -11.40
N HIS A 187 -5.69 -21.07 -10.26
CA HIS A 187 -4.30 -20.64 -10.25
C HIS A 187 -3.38 -21.59 -11.02
N LYS A 188 -2.39 -21.00 -11.69
CA LYS A 188 -1.26 -21.70 -12.30
C LYS A 188 0.01 -21.12 -11.70
N ASN A 189 0.93 -22.02 -11.29
CA ASN A 189 2.26 -21.60 -10.89
C ASN A 189 2.98 -20.98 -12.09
N PHE A 190 3.79 -19.98 -11.84
CA PHE A 190 4.59 -19.31 -12.86
C PHE A 190 6.08 -19.42 -12.53
N GLU A 191 6.91 -19.47 -13.55
CA GLU A 191 8.37 -19.50 -13.44
C GLU A 191 8.93 -18.11 -13.74
N LEU A 192 9.83 -17.64 -12.88
CA LEU A 192 10.50 -16.38 -13.08
C LEU A 192 11.92 -16.38 -12.51
N THR A 193 12.72 -15.43 -13.00
CA THR A 193 14.03 -15.12 -12.42
C THR A 193 13.87 -14.01 -11.39
N LEU A 194 14.37 -14.28 -10.20
CA LEU A 194 14.36 -13.38 -9.06
C LEU A 194 15.80 -13.05 -8.66
N GLU A 195 16.12 -11.78 -8.56
CA GLU A 195 17.40 -11.28 -8.07
C GLU A 195 17.17 -10.41 -6.84
N THR A 196 17.92 -10.64 -5.79
CA THR A 196 17.88 -9.86 -4.56
C THR A 196 19.26 -9.28 -4.25
N PHE A 197 19.26 -8.03 -3.78
CA PHE A 197 20.46 -7.30 -3.38
C PHE A 197 20.31 -6.84 -1.94
N ASN A 198 21.27 -7.16 -1.10
CA ASN A 198 21.30 -6.75 0.31
C ASN A 198 22.75 -6.67 0.81
N GLU A 199 23.16 -5.54 1.36
CA GLU A 199 24.49 -5.34 1.98
C GLU A 199 25.66 -5.82 1.11
N GLY A 200 25.58 -5.52 -0.20
CA GLY A 200 26.58 -5.92 -1.20
C GLY A 200 26.50 -7.38 -1.65
N GLN A 201 25.58 -8.18 -1.10
CA GLN A 201 25.31 -9.54 -1.57
C GLN A 201 24.27 -9.54 -2.68
N HIS A 202 24.54 -10.32 -3.73
CA HIS A 202 23.63 -10.53 -4.84
C HIS A 202 23.31 -12.02 -4.95
N GLU A 203 22.03 -12.34 -4.93
CA GLU A 203 21.54 -13.69 -5.18
C GLU A 203 20.59 -13.68 -6.38
N LYS A 204 20.75 -14.70 -7.22
CA LYS A 204 19.88 -14.92 -8.40
C LYS A 204 19.32 -16.34 -8.33
N THR A 205 17.98 -16.44 -8.44
CA THR A 205 17.28 -17.71 -8.46
C THR A 205 16.34 -17.76 -9.65
N ASN A 206 16.14 -18.95 -10.21
CA ASN A 206 15.10 -19.24 -11.20
C ASN A 206 14.28 -20.40 -10.64
N ASP A 207 13.03 -20.12 -10.26
CA ASP A 207 12.16 -21.10 -9.62
C ASP A 207 10.69 -20.83 -9.98
N LYS A 208 9.82 -21.74 -9.56
CA LYS A 208 8.37 -21.62 -9.74
C LYS A 208 7.69 -21.12 -8.49
N TYR A 209 6.79 -20.17 -8.66
CA TYR A 209 6.09 -19.49 -7.56
C TYR A 209 4.57 -19.52 -7.74
N VAL A 210 3.88 -19.37 -6.62
CA VAL A 210 2.44 -19.10 -6.51
C VAL A 210 2.22 -17.58 -6.49
N LEU A 211 3.03 -16.89 -5.67
CA LEU A 211 2.99 -15.45 -5.49
C LEU A 211 4.34 -14.92 -4.99
N LEU A 212 4.56 -13.66 -5.25
CA LEU A 212 5.61 -12.84 -4.63
C LEU A 212 4.96 -11.59 -4.06
N ALA A 213 5.35 -11.22 -2.84
CA ALA A 213 5.02 -9.94 -2.23
C ALA A 213 6.32 -9.24 -1.82
N VAL A 214 6.46 -7.98 -2.23
CA VAL A 214 7.59 -7.10 -1.87
C VAL A 214 7.02 -6.06 -0.92
N ALA A 215 7.37 -6.17 0.35
CA ALA A 215 6.75 -5.44 1.43
C ALA A 215 7.67 -4.36 2.01
N ASN A 216 7.13 -3.17 2.19
CA ASN A 216 7.62 -2.11 3.05
C ASN A 216 6.90 -2.17 4.41
N GLY A 217 5.59 -2.44 4.42
CA GLY A 217 4.75 -2.60 5.61
C GLY A 217 4.37 -4.06 5.88
N GLN A 218 3.71 -4.29 7.01
CA GLN A 218 3.43 -5.63 7.53
C GLN A 218 2.12 -6.23 7.04
N TYR A 219 1.13 -5.38 6.72
CA TYR A 219 -0.26 -5.77 6.49
C TYR A 219 -0.69 -5.55 5.06
N TYR A 220 -1.61 -6.37 4.57
CA TYR A 220 -2.34 -6.12 3.34
C TYR A 220 -3.71 -6.80 3.34
N GLY A 221 -4.57 -6.42 2.39
CA GLY A 221 -5.85 -7.08 2.14
C GLY A 221 -6.86 -6.95 3.27
N GLY A 222 -6.74 -5.89 4.09
CA GLY A 222 -7.66 -5.59 5.18
C GLY A 222 -7.24 -6.20 6.51
N GLY A 223 -5.96 -6.14 6.84
CA GLY A 223 -5.39 -6.52 8.13
C GLY A 223 -4.74 -7.89 8.16
N MET A 224 -4.52 -8.55 7.04
CA MET A 224 -3.71 -9.77 7.03
C MET A 224 -2.24 -9.43 7.28
N HIS A 225 -1.69 -9.95 8.37
CA HIS A 225 -0.31 -9.73 8.80
C HIS A 225 0.64 -10.63 8.02
N ILE A 226 0.93 -10.28 6.76
CA ILE A 226 1.62 -11.16 5.81
C ILE A 226 3.15 -11.12 5.92
N CYS A 227 3.74 -9.96 6.23
CA CYS A 227 5.18 -9.75 6.38
C CYS A 227 5.51 -9.23 7.79
N PRO A 228 5.46 -10.07 8.85
CA PRO A 228 5.59 -9.62 10.24
C PRO A 228 6.92 -8.95 10.59
N SER A 229 7.99 -9.24 9.83
CA SER A 229 9.32 -8.65 10.01
C SER A 229 9.50 -7.31 9.32
N ALA A 230 8.62 -6.93 8.39
CA ALA A 230 8.74 -5.69 7.64
C ALA A 230 8.65 -4.46 8.56
N LYS A 231 9.46 -3.45 8.27
CA LYS A 231 9.51 -2.17 9.00
C LYS A 231 9.52 -1.03 8.01
N ILE A 232 8.73 -0.02 8.27
CA ILE A 232 8.55 1.13 7.39
C ILE A 232 9.63 2.21 7.50
N ASP A 233 10.74 1.94 8.22
CA ASP A 233 11.77 2.94 8.54
C ASP A 233 13.20 2.38 8.67
N ASP A 234 13.45 1.15 8.19
CA ASP A 234 14.75 0.46 8.33
C ASP A 234 15.59 0.43 7.03
N GLY A 235 15.05 0.99 5.92
CA GLY A 235 15.74 1.03 4.63
C GLY A 235 15.74 -0.31 3.89
N LYS A 236 14.86 -1.23 4.23
CA LYS A 236 14.77 -2.56 3.61
C LYS A 236 13.36 -2.88 3.13
N LEU A 237 13.30 -3.71 2.10
CA LEU A 237 12.08 -4.38 1.64
C LEU A 237 12.11 -5.81 2.17
N THR A 238 10.97 -6.31 2.63
CA THR A 238 10.83 -7.73 2.95
C THR A 238 10.19 -8.46 1.78
N LEU A 239 10.95 -9.31 1.09
CA LEU A 239 10.43 -10.19 0.05
C LEU A 239 9.80 -11.43 0.69
N CYS A 240 8.49 -11.57 0.54
CA CYS A 240 7.76 -12.81 0.83
C CYS A 240 7.57 -13.59 -0.47
N SER A 241 8.08 -14.81 -0.54
CA SER A 241 7.89 -15.67 -1.70
C SER A 241 7.21 -16.99 -1.31
N VAL A 242 6.23 -17.40 -2.10
CA VAL A 242 5.53 -18.68 -1.95
C VAL A 242 5.87 -19.56 -3.14
N ARG A 243 6.62 -20.63 -2.89
CA ARG A 243 7.03 -21.59 -3.92
C ARG A 243 5.85 -22.32 -4.52
N ALA A 244 6.03 -22.81 -5.74
CA ALA A 244 5.03 -23.55 -6.47
C ALA A 244 4.51 -24.74 -5.67
N MET A 245 3.19 -24.87 -5.62
CA MET A 245 2.52 -26.02 -5.01
C MET A 245 1.24 -26.36 -5.76
N ASN A 246 0.68 -27.56 -5.52
CA ASN A 246 -0.58 -27.91 -6.11
C ASN A 246 -1.75 -27.19 -5.42
N ARG A 247 -2.85 -27.03 -6.14
CA ARG A 247 -4.03 -26.28 -5.71
C ARG A 247 -4.64 -26.80 -4.41
N LEU A 248 -4.64 -28.12 -4.22
CA LEU A 248 -5.20 -28.74 -3.01
C LEU A 248 -4.39 -28.37 -1.78
N LYS A 249 -3.04 -28.44 -1.87
CA LYS A 249 -2.13 -27.99 -0.80
C LYS A 249 -2.34 -26.50 -0.49
N LEU A 250 -2.48 -25.65 -1.53
CA LEU A 250 -2.71 -24.22 -1.38
C LEU A 250 -4.05 -23.94 -0.66
N MET A 251 -5.13 -24.66 -1.02
CA MET A 251 -6.42 -24.57 -0.33
C MET A 251 -6.33 -24.97 1.14
N MET A 252 -5.56 -26.02 1.47
CA MET A 252 -5.36 -26.47 2.85
C MET A 252 -4.49 -25.52 3.67
N LEU A 253 -3.55 -24.81 3.04
CA LEU A 253 -2.64 -23.88 3.72
C LEU A 253 -3.25 -22.48 3.89
N PHE A 254 -4.22 -22.09 3.09
CA PHE A 254 -4.82 -20.76 3.17
C PHE A 254 -5.37 -20.38 4.56
N PRO A 255 -6.02 -21.29 5.33
CA PRO A 255 -6.43 -20.98 6.70
C PRO A 255 -5.26 -20.58 7.64
N PHE A 256 -4.05 -21.10 7.40
CA PHE A 256 -2.88 -20.70 8.20
C PHE A 256 -2.49 -19.24 7.97
N VAL A 257 -2.74 -18.70 6.77
CA VAL A 257 -2.55 -17.28 6.48
C VAL A 257 -3.54 -16.46 7.30
N LEU A 258 -4.82 -16.84 7.32
CA LEU A 258 -5.86 -16.16 8.11
C LEU A 258 -5.63 -16.23 9.63
N MET A 259 -4.93 -17.26 10.09
CA MET A 259 -4.57 -17.45 11.50
C MET A 259 -3.21 -16.85 11.85
N GLU A 260 -2.56 -16.11 10.94
CA GLU A 260 -1.22 -15.52 11.08
C GLU A 260 -0.10 -16.57 11.36
N LYS A 261 -0.36 -17.84 11.01
CA LYS A 261 0.57 -18.96 11.19
C LYS A 261 1.31 -19.37 9.92
N HIS A 262 1.27 -18.53 8.90
CA HIS A 262 1.87 -18.80 7.58
C HIS A 262 3.41 -18.87 7.63
N HIS A 263 4.06 -18.26 8.63
CA HIS A 263 5.50 -18.42 8.89
C HIS A 263 5.93 -19.88 9.19
N LEU A 264 4.96 -20.76 9.51
CA LEU A 264 5.21 -22.20 9.70
C LEU A 264 5.16 -22.98 8.38
N ILE A 265 4.76 -22.35 7.28
CA ILE A 265 4.65 -23.01 5.97
C ILE A 265 6.05 -23.07 5.34
N LYS A 266 6.57 -24.29 5.17
CA LYS A 266 7.93 -24.51 4.62
C LYS A 266 8.15 -23.96 3.20
N ASP A 267 7.08 -23.80 2.42
CA ASP A 267 7.13 -23.29 1.05
C ASP A 267 7.02 -21.75 0.99
N MET A 268 6.87 -21.08 2.14
CA MET A 268 6.97 -19.64 2.29
C MET A 268 8.35 -19.26 2.81
N SER A 269 8.93 -18.22 2.22
CA SER A 269 10.19 -17.65 2.70
C SER A 269 10.10 -16.14 2.77
N PHE A 270 10.82 -15.58 3.73
CA PHE A 270 10.93 -14.14 3.95
C PHE A 270 12.39 -13.76 3.88
N LYS A 271 12.70 -12.69 3.15
CA LYS A 271 14.07 -12.21 2.99
C LYS A 271 14.08 -10.69 2.94
N ASP A 272 14.86 -10.06 3.81
CA ASP A 272 15.08 -8.63 3.75
C ASP A 272 16.12 -8.30 2.67
N CYS A 273 15.87 -7.23 1.92
CA CYS A 273 16.70 -6.79 0.81
C CYS A 273 16.54 -5.27 0.56
N GLU A 274 17.58 -4.67 -0.01
CA GLU A 274 17.58 -3.25 -0.41
C GLU A 274 16.92 -3.06 -1.78
N SER A 275 17.02 -4.08 -2.63
CA SER A 275 16.30 -4.09 -3.91
C SER A 275 16.03 -5.51 -4.39
N VAL A 276 14.99 -5.62 -5.22
CA VAL A 276 14.56 -6.86 -5.86
C VAL A 276 14.35 -6.62 -7.34
N LYS A 277 14.89 -7.49 -8.19
CA LYS A 277 14.56 -7.52 -9.62
C LYS A 277 13.85 -8.80 -9.97
N ILE A 278 12.80 -8.69 -10.76
CA ILE A 278 11.98 -9.81 -11.18
C ILE A 278 11.85 -9.77 -12.70
N ALA A 279 12.35 -10.80 -13.38
CA ALA A 279 12.07 -10.98 -14.81
C ALA A 279 10.78 -11.79 -14.95
N LEU A 280 9.72 -11.13 -15.42
CA LEU A 280 8.38 -11.70 -15.54
C LEU A 280 8.23 -12.64 -16.73
N PRO A 281 7.52 -13.76 -16.58
CA PRO A 281 7.05 -14.51 -17.74
C PRO A 281 5.93 -13.76 -18.46
N ARG A 282 5.72 -14.07 -19.75
CA ARG A 282 4.75 -13.36 -20.62
C ARG A 282 3.29 -13.48 -20.18
N ASP A 283 2.97 -14.44 -19.36
CA ASP A 283 1.62 -14.69 -18.84
C ASP A 283 1.30 -13.92 -17.52
N ILE A 284 2.27 -13.17 -17.00
CA ILE A 284 2.09 -12.21 -15.91
C ILE A 284 2.15 -10.81 -16.51
N ASP A 285 1.00 -10.16 -16.59
CA ASP A 285 0.79 -8.86 -17.22
C ASP A 285 0.26 -7.79 -16.26
N ILE A 286 0.01 -8.15 -15.01
CA ILE A 286 -0.49 -7.25 -13.96
C ILE A 286 0.24 -7.47 -12.63
N MET A 287 0.44 -6.38 -11.91
CA MET A 287 0.88 -6.34 -10.52
C MET A 287 -0.09 -5.49 -9.68
N SER A 288 -0.01 -5.62 -8.37
CA SER A 288 -0.75 -4.74 -7.46
C SER A 288 0.20 -3.95 -6.58
N LEU A 289 -0.09 -2.66 -6.39
CA LEU A 289 0.58 -1.75 -5.45
C LEU A 289 -0.48 -1.22 -4.48
N ASP A 290 -0.41 -1.59 -3.22
CA ASP A 290 -1.35 -1.21 -2.15
C ASP A 290 -2.84 -1.40 -2.54
N GLY A 291 -3.13 -2.48 -3.31
CA GLY A 291 -4.47 -2.83 -3.77
C GLY A 291 -4.87 -2.23 -5.13
N ASN A 292 -4.13 -1.27 -5.68
CA ASN A 292 -4.31 -0.80 -7.05
C ASN A 292 -3.64 -1.74 -8.04
N ILE A 293 -4.32 -2.04 -9.15
CA ILE A 293 -3.80 -2.93 -10.19
C ILE A 293 -3.16 -2.10 -11.30
N TYR A 294 -1.93 -2.45 -11.65
CA TYR A 294 -1.15 -1.83 -12.71
C TYR A 294 -0.71 -2.86 -13.75
N PRO A 295 -0.65 -2.48 -15.03
CA PRO A 295 -0.02 -3.32 -16.04
C PRO A 295 1.48 -3.45 -15.75
N CYS A 296 2.04 -4.63 -16.05
CA CYS A 296 3.47 -4.87 -15.96
C CYS A 296 3.93 -5.82 -17.06
N GLU A 297 5.18 -5.67 -17.49
CA GLU A 297 5.82 -6.56 -18.48
C GLU A 297 7.34 -6.54 -18.33
N GLY A 298 7.99 -7.59 -18.79
CA GLY A 298 9.44 -7.68 -18.84
C GLY A 298 10.10 -7.75 -17.47
N GLU A 299 10.91 -6.78 -17.14
CA GLU A 299 11.62 -6.71 -15.85
C GLU A 299 11.00 -5.65 -14.95
N ILE A 300 10.78 -6.00 -13.69
CA ILE A 300 10.38 -5.05 -12.64
C ILE A 300 11.52 -4.95 -11.63
N GLU A 301 11.95 -3.72 -11.36
CA GLU A 301 12.89 -3.41 -10.30
C GLU A 301 12.17 -2.75 -9.14
N PHE A 302 12.23 -3.39 -7.96
CA PHE A 302 11.75 -2.85 -6.70
C PHE A 302 12.92 -2.26 -5.92
N LYS A 303 12.75 -1.04 -5.42
CA LYS A 303 13.73 -0.31 -4.61
C LYS A 303 13.07 0.29 -3.39
N ILE A 304 13.87 0.52 -2.35
CA ILE A 304 13.49 1.29 -1.19
C ILE A 304 14.07 2.71 -1.27
N LEU A 305 13.23 3.70 -1.01
CA LEU A 305 13.63 5.08 -0.77
C LEU A 305 13.63 5.28 0.75
N HIS A 306 14.82 5.19 1.35
CA HIS A 306 14.95 5.20 2.80
C HIS A 306 14.59 6.55 3.40
N LYS A 307 13.66 6.57 4.37
CA LYS A 307 13.16 7.77 5.08
C LYS A 307 12.78 8.92 4.16
N ALA A 308 12.27 8.57 2.97
CA ALA A 308 12.02 9.54 1.91
C ALA A 308 10.79 10.42 2.16
N LEU A 309 9.88 10.01 3.04
CA LEU A 309 8.64 10.76 3.30
C LEU A 309 8.43 11.02 4.79
N ASN A 310 8.06 12.27 5.11
CA ASN A 310 7.54 12.61 6.43
C ASN A 310 6.02 12.40 6.45
N ILE A 311 5.52 11.65 7.44
CA ILE A 311 4.09 11.47 7.68
C ILE A 311 3.69 12.15 8.99
N PHE A 312 2.62 12.93 8.98
CA PHE A 312 2.04 13.51 10.20
C PHE A 312 1.48 12.43 11.12
N VAL A 313 1.89 12.40 12.40
CA VAL A 313 1.53 11.39 13.42
C VAL A 313 1.22 12.02 14.78
#